data_6ec33b7e73e098c9fa25e1f50a9a19e9
#
_entry.id   6ec33b7e73e098c9fa25e1f50a9a19e9
#
_cell.length_a   1.000
_cell.length_b   1.000
_cell.length_c   1.000
_cell.angle_alpha   90.00
_cell.angle_beta   90.00
_cell.angle_gamma   90.00
#
_symmetry.space_group_name_H-M   'P 1'
#
loop_
_entity.id
_entity.type
_entity.pdbx_description
1 polymer ?
#
loop_
_entity_poly.entity_id
_entity_poly.type
_entity_poly.pdbx_seq_one_letter_code
_entity_poly.pdbx_strand_id
1 'polypeptide(L)'
;MELDNVKMAHNVYQTCVEEGVRRAVIFSSNHAADYYENLIWSDRMEFVTPDMLPLSDNYYGWAKSTYELLGFAFATGGVNDGKALEVVQLRIGGPRETDLANANPDDLNRVHRSLGAYLSVRDQLQFVVKSVETDDIADENGVPFQVFYGVSANDHNFWSIANARRVIGYDPQDNSQVKFANELAAILQSAKSSQYGD
;
A
#
# COMPACT_ATOMS: atom_id res chain seq x y z
N MET A 1 -5.46 -6.36 20.06
CA MET A 1 -5.48 -4.87 20.01
C MET A 1 -4.35 -4.41 19.10
N GLU A 2 -4.52 -3.30 18.38
CA GLU A 2 -3.53 -2.83 17.39
C GLU A 2 -2.14 -2.53 17.98
N LEU A 3 -2.05 -2.23 19.26
CA LEU A 3 -0.76 -2.10 19.97
C LEU A 3 0.10 -3.38 19.94
N ASP A 4 -0.53 -4.54 19.85
CA ASP A 4 0.20 -5.81 19.78
C ASP A 4 0.88 -5.97 18.41
N ASN A 5 0.29 -5.41 17.35
CA ASN A 5 0.90 -5.35 16.03
C ASN A 5 2.17 -4.49 16.02
N VAL A 6 2.17 -3.37 16.75
CA VAL A 6 3.35 -2.51 16.90
C VAL A 6 4.47 -3.23 17.67
N LYS A 7 4.13 -3.92 18.77
CA LYS A 7 5.09 -4.73 19.53
C LYS A 7 5.67 -5.88 18.69
N MET A 8 4.83 -6.54 17.92
CA MET A 8 5.25 -7.61 17.02
C MET A 8 6.23 -7.08 15.97
N ALA A 9 5.95 -5.93 15.36
CA ALA A 9 6.84 -5.31 14.38
C ALA A 9 8.18 -4.93 15.03
N HIS A 10 8.18 -4.35 16.26
CA HIS A 10 9.40 -4.08 17.01
C HIS A 10 10.23 -5.35 17.19
N ASN A 11 9.62 -6.45 17.64
CA ASN A 11 10.33 -7.70 17.87
C ASN A 11 10.94 -8.25 16.56
N VAL A 12 10.21 -8.12 15.44
CA VAL A 12 10.73 -8.53 14.12
C VAL A 12 11.98 -7.71 13.75
N TYR A 13 11.93 -6.38 13.84
CA TYR A 13 13.10 -5.54 13.53
C TYR A 13 14.27 -5.84 14.44
N GLN A 14 14.01 -5.95 15.75
CA GLN A 14 15.04 -6.27 16.73
C GLN A 14 15.72 -7.61 16.42
N THR A 15 14.93 -8.66 16.16
CA THR A 15 15.46 -9.97 15.78
C THR A 15 16.26 -9.92 14.46
N CYS A 16 15.80 -9.16 13.47
CA CYS A 16 16.55 -8.98 12.22
C CYS A 16 17.94 -8.40 12.48
N VAL A 17 18.05 -7.40 13.37
CA VAL A 17 19.36 -6.80 13.73
C VAL A 17 20.23 -7.79 14.51
N GLU A 18 19.66 -8.50 15.48
CA GLU A 18 20.37 -9.48 16.33
C GLU A 18 20.94 -10.64 15.51
N GLU A 19 20.17 -11.14 14.53
CA GLU A 19 20.54 -12.25 13.67
C GLU A 19 21.31 -11.82 12.40
N GLY A 20 21.57 -10.54 12.21
CA GLY A 20 22.33 -10.03 11.07
C GLY A 20 21.58 -10.17 9.74
N VAL A 21 20.25 -10.10 9.75
CA VAL A 21 19.45 -10.11 8.54
C VAL A 21 19.71 -8.82 7.75
N ARG A 22 20.00 -8.94 6.46
CA ARG A 22 20.30 -7.79 5.61
C ARG A 22 19.09 -6.86 5.44
N ARG A 23 17.91 -7.43 5.13
CA ARG A 23 16.72 -6.65 4.79
C ARG A 23 15.46 -7.23 5.39
N ALA A 24 14.67 -6.37 6.03
CA ALA A 24 13.31 -6.66 6.45
C ALA A 24 12.31 -6.12 5.41
N VAL A 25 11.48 -6.99 4.83
CA VAL A 25 10.38 -6.61 3.94
C VAL A 25 9.07 -6.82 4.68
N ILE A 26 8.39 -5.73 5.00
CA ILE A 26 7.24 -5.72 5.91
C ILE A 26 5.97 -5.38 5.15
N PHE A 27 4.94 -6.20 5.31
CA PHE A 27 3.62 -5.92 4.77
C PHE A 27 2.90 -4.85 5.61
N SER A 28 2.97 -3.61 5.14
CA SER A 28 2.13 -2.53 5.59
C SER A 28 0.78 -2.56 4.85
N SER A 29 0.12 -1.44 4.72
CA SER A 29 -1.18 -1.33 4.05
C SER A 29 -1.36 0.07 3.48
N ASN A 30 -2.14 0.21 2.41
CA ASN A 30 -2.63 1.51 1.95
C ASN A 30 -3.41 2.24 3.06
N HIS A 31 -4.01 1.49 4.01
CA HIS A 31 -4.66 2.05 5.21
C HIS A 31 -3.75 2.87 6.13
N ALA A 32 -2.44 2.78 6.00
CA ALA A 32 -1.52 3.68 6.72
C ALA A 32 -1.72 5.16 6.39
N ALA A 33 -2.42 5.47 5.30
CA ALA A 33 -2.64 6.82 4.79
C ALA A 33 -4.12 7.08 4.40
N ASP A 34 -5.07 6.41 5.04
CA ASP A 34 -6.51 6.48 4.72
C ASP A 34 -7.10 7.88 4.78
N TYR A 35 -6.60 8.76 5.66
CA TYR A 35 -7.10 10.13 5.77
C TYR A 35 -7.07 10.88 4.44
N TYR A 36 -6.09 10.61 3.58
CA TYR A 36 -5.95 11.27 2.29
C TYR A 36 -7.05 10.90 1.30
N GLU A 37 -7.73 9.77 1.47
CA GLU A 37 -8.87 9.38 0.63
C GLU A 37 -10.00 10.43 0.68
N ASN A 38 -10.19 11.08 1.82
CA ASN A 38 -11.15 12.19 1.96
C ASN A 38 -10.79 13.40 1.08
N LEU A 39 -9.50 13.61 0.83
CA LEU A 39 -9.02 14.67 -0.05
C LEU A 39 -9.19 14.31 -1.52
N ILE A 40 -8.98 13.04 -1.87
CA ILE A 40 -9.26 12.49 -3.21
C ILE A 40 -10.77 12.65 -3.54
N TRP A 41 -11.66 12.18 -2.64
CA TRP A 41 -13.12 12.24 -2.87
C TRP A 41 -13.70 13.65 -2.90
N SER A 42 -12.98 14.64 -2.40
CA SER A 42 -13.36 16.06 -2.43
C SER A 42 -12.61 16.88 -3.47
N ASP A 43 -11.98 16.24 -4.44
CA ASP A 43 -11.21 16.88 -5.54
C ASP A 43 -10.12 17.86 -5.06
N ARG A 44 -9.58 17.62 -3.85
CA ARG A 44 -8.50 18.43 -3.27
C ARG A 44 -7.12 17.80 -3.44
N MET A 45 -7.07 16.57 -3.93
CA MET A 45 -5.85 15.79 -4.17
C MET A 45 -6.09 14.79 -5.29
N GLU A 46 -5.09 14.57 -6.13
CA GLU A 46 -5.15 13.58 -7.22
C GLU A 46 -4.45 12.27 -6.86
N PHE A 47 -3.33 12.34 -6.15
CA PHE A 47 -2.52 11.17 -5.81
C PHE A 47 -2.03 11.22 -4.37
N VAL A 48 -1.94 10.03 -3.76
CA VAL A 48 -1.27 9.81 -2.47
C VAL A 48 0.10 9.20 -2.75
N THR A 49 1.17 9.85 -2.28
CA THR A 49 2.56 9.40 -2.49
C THR A 49 3.15 8.79 -1.22
N PRO A 50 4.16 7.90 -1.33
CA PRO A 50 4.72 7.21 -0.16
C PRO A 50 5.53 8.12 0.78
N ASP A 51 6.00 9.26 0.30
CA ASP A 51 6.75 10.27 1.05
C ASP A 51 5.87 11.20 1.89
N MET A 52 4.56 11.16 1.68
CA MET A 52 3.61 11.89 2.52
C MET A 52 3.57 11.29 3.92
N LEU A 53 3.40 12.16 4.94
CA LEU A 53 3.21 11.71 6.31
C LEU A 53 2.08 10.66 6.38
N PRO A 54 2.30 9.48 6.98
CA PRO A 54 1.29 8.43 7.03
C PRO A 54 0.18 8.79 8.03
N LEU A 55 -0.87 9.45 7.53
CA LEU A 55 -2.04 9.84 8.32
C LEU A 55 -3.17 8.84 8.09
N SER A 56 -3.61 8.21 9.17
CA SER A 56 -4.78 7.35 9.17
C SER A 56 -5.80 7.82 10.20
N ASP A 57 -7.07 7.65 9.87
CA ASP A 57 -8.22 8.01 10.72
C ASP A 57 -8.81 6.80 11.47
N ASN A 58 -8.10 5.66 11.45
CA ASN A 58 -8.51 4.45 12.13
C ASN A 58 -7.33 3.74 12.82
N TYR A 59 -7.65 2.91 13.82
CA TYR A 59 -6.61 2.24 14.64
C TYR A 59 -5.75 1.25 13.84
N TYR A 60 -6.32 0.57 12.86
CA TYR A 60 -5.55 -0.36 12.02
C TYR A 60 -4.48 0.38 11.22
N GLY A 61 -4.87 1.43 10.50
CA GLY A 61 -3.93 2.23 9.73
C GLY A 61 -2.95 3.00 10.61
N TRP A 62 -3.40 3.46 11.81
CA TRP A 62 -2.49 4.03 12.79
C TRP A 62 -1.39 3.06 13.23
N ALA A 63 -1.72 1.80 13.48
CA ALA A 63 -0.71 0.80 13.83
C ALA A 63 0.27 0.56 12.67
N LYS A 64 -0.25 0.50 11.41
CA LYS A 64 0.57 0.41 10.20
C LYS A 64 1.54 1.59 10.10
N SER A 65 1.05 2.83 10.22
CA SER A 65 1.88 4.04 10.23
C SER A 65 2.94 4.02 11.31
N THR A 66 2.57 3.58 12.51
CA THR A 66 3.46 3.56 13.67
C THR A 66 4.64 2.62 13.44
N TYR A 67 4.42 1.42 12.93
CA TYR A 67 5.54 0.51 12.71
C TYR A 67 6.34 0.83 11.44
N GLU A 68 5.78 1.56 10.46
CA GLU A 68 6.57 2.14 9.37
C GLU A 68 7.59 3.13 9.92
N LEU A 69 7.16 4.07 10.77
CA LEU A 69 8.04 5.04 11.42
C LEU A 69 9.07 4.36 12.34
N LEU A 70 8.67 3.29 13.03
CA LEU A 70 9.60 2.46 13.80
C LEU A 70 10.67 1.83 12.89
N GLY A 71 10.27 1.31 11.73
CA GLY A 71 11.21 0.76 10.74
C GLY A 71 12.25 1.77 10.28
N PHE A 72 11.87 3.04 10.15
CA PHE A 72 12.83 4.13 9.85
C PHE A 72 13.89 4.29 10.94
N ALA A 73 13.50 4.21 12.23
CA ALA A 73 14.46 4.28 13.34
C ALA A 73 15.49 3.14 13.30
N PHE A 74 15.06 1.92 12.92
CA PHE A 74 15.97 0.79 12.70
C PHE A 74 16.84 0.96 11.45
N ALA A 75 16.29 1.55 10.40
CA ALA A 75 17.04 1.77 9.15
C ALA A 75 18.17 2.80 9.32
N THR A 76 18.00 3.80 10.18
CA THR A 76 19.06 4.77 10.50
C THR A 76 20.16 4.21 11.43
N GLY A 77 19.91 3.06 12.08
CA GLY A 77 20.78 2.52 13.10
C GLY A 77 20.72 3.26 14.45
N GLY A 78 19.90 4.29 14.56
CA GLY A 78 19.85 5.15 15.76
C GLY A 78 19.38 4.46 17.03
N VAL A 79 18.67 3.36 16.93
CA VAL A 79 18.14 2.57 18.07
C VAL A 79 18.89 1.25 18.30
N ASN A 80 19.96 0.95 17.53
CA ASN A 80 20.66 -0.34 17.51
C ASN A 80 22.18 -0.17 17.36
N ASP A 81 22.78 0.70 18.13
CA ASP A 81 24.23 0.89 18.23
C ASP A 81 24.91 1.17 16.88
N GLY A 82 24.24 1.93 16.01
CA GLY A 82 24.73 2.30 14.67
C GLY A 82 24.60 1.21 13.60
N LYS A 83 23.97 0.08 13.92
CA LYS A 83 23.70 -0.99 12.93
C LYS A 83 22.45 -0.67 12.14
N ALA A 84 22.60 -0.21 10.92
CA ALA A 84 21.49 0.03 10.00
C ALA A 84 20.88 -1.30 9.51
N LEU A 85 19.55 -1.39 9.51
CA LEU A 85 18.79 -2.47 8.90
C LEU A 85 18.16 -1.94 7.60
N GLU A 86 18.31 -2.64 6.47
CA GLU A 86 17.52 -2.30 5.29
C GLU A 86 16.05 -2.61 5.55
N VAL A 87 15.17 -1.64 5.37
CA VAL A 87 13.72 -1.79 5.63
C VAL A 87 12.91 -1.37 4.43
N VAL A 88 12.05 -2.27 3.94
CA VAL A 88 11.06 -1.99 2.91
C VAL A 88 9.66 -2.17 3.49
N GLN A 89 8.83 -1.12 3.40
CA GLN A 89 7.42 -1.14 3.79
C GLN A 89 6.55 -1.28 2.55
N LEU A 90 5.76 -2.33 2.49
CA LEU A 90 4.86 -2.61 1.38
C LEU A 90 3.42 -2.19 1.75
N ARG A 91 3.01 -0.99 1.36
CA ARG A 91 1.60 -0.56 1.46
C ARG A 91 0.79 -1.25 0.38
N ILE A 92 0.42 -2.52 0.64
CA ILE A 92 -0.38 -3.28 -0.31
C ILE A 92 -1.81 -2.75 -0.38
N GLY A 93 -2.39 -2.81 -1.59
CA GLY A 93 -3.80 -2.54 -1.82
C GLY A 93 -4.71 -3.71 -1.42
N GLY A 94 -5.70 -4.03 -2.25
CA GLY A 94 -6.67 -5.11 -2.04
C GLY A 94 -6.26 -6.38 -2.82
N PRO A 95 -5.56 -7.35 -2.21
CA PRO A 95 -5.18 -8.60 -2.89
C PRO A 95 -6.36 -9.59 -2.90
N ARG A 96 -7.52 -9.15 -3.36
CA ARG A 96 -8.77 -9.91 -3.35
C ARG A 96 -9.44 -9.90 -4.71
N GLU A 97 -9.82 -11.06 -5.18
CA GLU A 97 -10.47 -11.27 -6.48
C GLU A 97 -11.99 -11.03 -6.44
N THR A 98 -12.58 -10.77 -5.28
CA THR A 98 -14.03 -10.74 -5.05
C THR A 98 -14.56 -9.40 -4.56
N ASP A 99 -13.73 -8.37 -4.47
CA ASP A 99 -14.12 -7.07 -3.86
C ASP A 99 -15.28 -6.39 -4.60
N LEU A 100 -15.43 -6.61 -5.92
CA LEU A 100 -16.52 -6.05 -6.71
C LEU A 100 -17.79 -6.92 -6.73
N ALA A 101 -17.70 -8.20 -6.44
CA ALA A 101 -18.85 -9.10 -6.47
C ALA A 101 -19.95 -8.73 -5.47
N ASN A 102 -19.58 -8.00 -4.40
CA ASN A 102 -20.49 -7.55 -3.34
C ASN A 102 -20.52 -6.01 -3.23
N ALA A 103 -20.14 -5.30 -4.29
CA ALA A 103 -20.11 -3.85 -4.29
C ALA A 103 -21.54 -3.28 -4.25
N ASN A 104 -21.73 -2.25 -3.44
CA ASN A 104 -22.99 -1.50 -3.41
C ASN A 104 -23.02 -0.50 -4.56
N PRO A 105 -23.97 -0.58 -5.53
CA PRO A 105 -24.09 0.37 -6.62
C PRO A 105 -24.41 1.80 -6.17
N ASP A 106 -24.89 2.00 -4.94
CA ASP A 106 -25.16 3.32 -4.37
C ASP A 106 -23.91 3.98 -3.76
N ASP A 107 -22.80 3.25 -3.65
CA ASP A 107 -21.51 3.76 -3.14
C ASP A 107 -20.41 3.65 -4.20
N LEU A 108 -20.47 4.52 -5.19
CA LEU A 108 -19.50 4.54 -6.30
C LEU A 108 -18.08 4.92 -5.85
N ASN A 109 -17.92 5.66 -4.75
CA ASN A 109 -16.59 5.95 -4.20
C ASN A 109 -15.91 4.67 -3.72
N ARG A 110 -16.66 3.80 -3.05
CA ARG A 110 -16.16 2.48 -2.62
C ARG A 110 -15.84 1.57 -3.81
N VAL A 111 -16.65 1.60 -4.86
CA VAL A 111 -16.36 0.87 -6.12
C VAL A 111 -15.06 1.37 -6.73
N HIS A 112 -14.90 2.69 -6.86
CA HIS A 112 -13.67 3.31 -7.36
C HIS A 112 -12.46 2.91 -6.52
N ARG A 113 -12.58 3.01 -5.18
CA ARG A 113 -11.53 2.58 -4.26
C ARG A 113 -11.12 1.12 -4.46
N SER A 114 -12.09 0.22 -4.59
CA SER A 114 -11.83 -1.21 -4.79
C SER A 114 -11.11 -1.49 -6.11
N LEU A 115 -11.50 -0.80 -7.18
CA LEU A 115 -10.83 -0.88 -8.49
C LEU A 115 -9.39 -0.36 -8.41
N GLY A 116 -9.19 0.79 -7.80
CA GLY A 116 -7.86 1.41 -7.65
C GLY A 116 -6.93 0.61 -6.74
N ALA A 117 -7.48 0.01 -5.67
CA ALA A 117 -6.72 -0.78 -4.71
C ALA A 117 -6.38 -2.20 -5.17
N TYR A 118 -7.00 -2.72 -6.23
CA TYR A 118 -6.79 -4.09 -6.67
C TYR A 118 -5.31 -4.40 -6.88
N LEU A 119 -4.87 -5.54 -6.33
CA LEU A 119 -3.53 -6.09 -6.50
C LEU A 119 -3.65 -7.57 -6.86
N SER A 120 -3.35 -7.92 -8.11
CA SER A 120 -3.38 -9.32 -8.55
C SER A 120 -2.29 -10.16 -7.88
N VAL A 121 -2.49 -11.47 -7.86
CA VAL A 121 -1.49 -12.41 -7.36
C VAL A 121 -0.17 -12.28 -8.11
N ARG A 122 -0.22 -12.12 -9.44
CA ARG A 122 0.96 -11.96 -10.29
C ARG A 122 1.74 -10.70 -9.92
N ASP A 123 1.06 -9.59 -9.83
CA ASP A 123 1.69 -8.29 -9.52
C ASP A 123 2.19 -8.25 -8.08
N GLN A 124 1.46 -8.87 -7.14
CA GLN A 124 1.91 -9.01 -5.75
C GLN A 124 3.21 -9.84 -5.65
N LEU A 125 3.29 -10.97 -6.36
CA LEU A 125 4.51 -11.77 -6.40
C LEU A 125 5.68 -10.98 -6.95
N GLN A 126 5.49 -10.29 -8.09
CA GLN A 126 6.52 -9.43 -8.66
C GLN A 126 6.98 -8.37 -7.67
N PHE A 127 6.04 -7.71 -7.00
CA PHE A 127 6.29 -6.65 -6.02
C PHE A 127 7.16 -7.13 -4.85
N VAL A 128 6.83 -8.29 -4.27
CA VAL A 128 7.58 -8.89 -3.17
C VAL A 128 8.97 -9.33 -3.62
N VAL A 129 9.05 -10.08 -4.73
CA VAL A 129 10.34 -10.59 -5.25
C VAL A 129 11.29 -9.43 -5.53
N LYS A 130 10.85 -8.41 -6.24
CA LYS A 130 11.67 -7.23 -6.54
C LYS A 130 12.09 -6.47 -5.28
N SER A 131 11.24 -6.40 -4.26
CA SER A 131 11.58 -5.78 -2.98
C SER A 131 12.66 -6.56 -2.20
N VAL A 132 12.69 -7.87 -2.35
CA VAL A 132 13.71 -8.73 -1.72
C VAL A 132 15.03 -8.71 -2.49
N GLU A 133 14.97 -8.78 -3.82
CA GLU A 133 16.14 -9.02 -4.68
C GLU A 133 16.88 -7.73 -5.08
N THR A 134 16.25 -6.57 -5.03
CA THR A 134 16.91 -5.28 -5.37
C THR A 134 18.20 -5.11 -4.56
N ASP A 135 19.28 -4.75 -5.24
CA ASP A 135 20.61 -4.63 -4.61
C ASP A 135 20.68 -3.46 -3.63
N ASP A 136 20.18 -2.29 -4.02
CA ASP A 136 20.24 -1.06 -3.23
C ASP A 136 18.87 -0.41 -3.09
N ILE A 137 18.53 -0.04 -1.86
CA ILE A 137 17.28 0.67 -1.51
C ILE A 137 17.56 1.98 -0.77
N ALA A 138 18.83 2.41 -0.68
CA ALA A 138 19.16 3.65 0.00
C ALA A 138 18.51 4.87 -0.69
N ASP A 139 18.09 5.83 0.10
CA ASP A 139 17.63 7.12 -0.39
C ASP A 139 18.84 8.04 -0.74
N GLU A 140 18.56 9.26 -1.15
CA GLU A 140 19.58 10.27 -1.47
C GLU A 140 20.48 10.66 -0.30
N ASN A 141 20.07 10.37 0.94
CA ASN A 141 20.81 10.60 2.17
C ASN A 141 21.56 9.35 2.64
N GLY A 142 21.47 8.24 1.91
CA GLY A 142 22.10 6.98 2.25
C GLY A 142 21.33 6.16 3.28
N VAL A 143 20.07 6.51 3.61
CA VAL A 143 19.23 5.75 4.54
C VAL A 143 18.56 4.60 3.80
N PRO A 144 18.76 3.33 4.21
CA PRO A 144 18.20 2.17 3.54
C PRO A 144 16.75 1.90 3.98
N PHE A 145 15.88 2.88 3.75
CA PHE A 145 14.45 2.82 4.08
C PHE A 145 13.59 3.20 2.89
N GLN A 146 12.63 2.34 2.55
CA GLN A 146 11.68 2.61 1.48
C GLN A 146 10.26 2.28 1.89
N VAL A 147 9.32 3.10 1.41
CA VAL A 147 7.89 2.83 1.45
C VAL A 147 7.39 2.76 0.00
N PHE A 148 6.69 1.69 -0.33
CA PHE A 148 6.13 1.50 -1.67
C PHE A 148 4.63 1.24 -1.59
N TYR A 149 3.85 1.85 -2.46
CA TYR A 149 2.49 1.38 -2.74
C TYR A 149 2.54 0.22 -3.73
N GLY A 150 1.78 -0.85 -3.42
CA GLY A 150 1.62 -2.04 -4.24
C GLY A 150 0.17 -2.19 -4.68
N VAL A 151 -0.11 -1.82 -5.92
CA VAL A 151 -1.37 -2.03 -6.62
C VAL A 151 -1.08 -2.46 -8.05
N SER A 152 -2.03 -3.11 -8.72
CA SER A 152 -1.92 -3.44 -10.15
C SER A 152 -1.95 -2.19 -11.03
N ALA A 153 -1.79 -2.33 -12.35
CA ALA A 153 -1.83 -1.21 -13.31
C ALA A 153 -3.27 -0.71 -13.53
N ASN A 154 -3.94 -0.37 -12.44
CA ASN A 154 -5.36 0.02 -12.42
C ASN A 154 -5.55 1.46 -12.91
N ASP A 155 -6.50 1.68 -13.83
CA ASP A 155 -6.78 3.01 -14.40
C ASP A 155 -7.33 3.99 -13.35
N HIS A 156 -8.02 3.49 -12.32
CA HIS A 156 -8.57 4.32 -11.23
C HIS A 156 -7.70 4.36 -9.97
N ASN A 157 -6.42 4.05 -10.12
CA ASN A 157 -5.49 4.10 -9.01
C ASN A 157 -5.13 5.55 -8.65
N PHE A 158 -5.21 5.89 -7.37
CA PHE A 158 -4.74 7.17 -6.83
C PHE A 158 -3.56 7.00 -5.83
N TRP A 159 -3.04 5.79 -5.64
CA TRP A 159 -1.79 5.55 -4.91
C TRP A 159 -0.62 5.52 -5.89
N SER A 160 0.33 6.43 -5.73
CA SER A 160 1.47 6.51 -6.64
C SER A 160 2.41 5.31 -6.46
N ILE A 161 2.63 4.57 -7.54
CA ILE A 161 3.64 3.49 -7.63
C ILE A 161 4.97 3.97 -8.24
N ALA A 162 5.14 5.28 -8.46
CA ALA A 162 6.31 5.85 -9.10
C ALA A 162 7.60 5.51 -8.34
N ASN A 163 7.58 5.56 -7.01
CA ASN A 163 8.73 5.19 -6.19
C ASN A 163 9.10 3.70 -6.34
N ALA A 164 8.12 2.81 -6.31
CA ALA A 164 8.36 1.37 -6.53
C ALA A 164 8.92 1.10 -7.94
N ARG A 165 8.41 1.76 -8.96
CA ARG A 165 8.96 1.67 -10.33
C ARG A 165 10.41 2.10 -10.39
N ARG A 166 10.76 3.22 -9.78
CA ARG A 166 12.10 3.81 -9.82
C ARG A 166 13.12 2.98 -9.05
N VAL A 167 12.79 2.53 -7.83
CA VAL A 167 13.74 1.91 -6.91
C VAL A 167 13.87 0.41 -7.15
N ILE A 168 12.76 -0.31 -7.26
CA ILE A 168 12.75 -1.76 -7.39
C ILE A 168 12.33 -2.25 -8.79
N GLY A 169 12.05 -1.34 -9.73
CA GLY A 169 11.60 -1.70 -11.08
C GLY A 169 10.25 -2.41 -11.10
N TYR A 170 9.33 -2.09 -10.16
CA TYR A 170 7.99 -2.65 -10.14
C TYR A 170 7.22 -2.27 -11.41
N ASP A 171 6.74 -3.27 -12.15
CA ASP A 171 6.03 -3.10 -13.41
C ASP A 171 4.77 -3.98 -13.43
N PRO A 172 3.68 -3.56 -12.75
CA PRO A 172 2.45 -4.32 -12.69
C PRO A 172 1.81 -4.46 -14.08
N GLN A 173 1.17 -5.61 -14.34
CA GLN A 173 0.65 -5.99 -15.65
C GLN A 173 -0.86 -6.17 -15.67
N ASP A 174 -1.50 -6.37 -14.52
CA ASP A 174 -2.94 -6.59 -14.43
C ASP A 174 -3.70 -5.28 -14.21
N ASN A 175 -4.94 -5.23 -14.71
CA ASN A 175 -5.81 -4.07 -14.59
C ASN A 175 -7.20 -4.50 -14.11
N SER A 176 -7.66 -3.91 -13.03
CA SER A 176 -8.94 -4.21 -12.40
C SER A 176 -10.14 -3.95 -13.32
N GLN A 177 -10.11 -2.88 -14.11
CA GLN A 177 -11.21 -2.56 -15.04
C GLN A 177 -11.36 -3.59 -16.16
N VAL A 178 -10.24 -4.12 -16.65
CA VAL A 178 -10.25 -5.20 -17.64
C VAL A 178 -10.75 -6.49 -16.99
N LYS A 179 -10.25 -6.80 -15.80
CA LYS A 179 -10.60 -8.02 -15.09
C LYS A 179 -12.06 -8.07 -14.67
N PHE A 180 -12.58 -6.98 -14.14
CA PHE A 180 -13.94 -6.88 -13.57
C PHE A 180 -14.91 -6.11 -14.47
N ALA A 181 -14.67 -6.10 -15.78
CA ALA A 181 -15.45 -5.30 -16.73
C ALA A 181 -16.97 -5.60 -16.70
N ASN A 182 -17.35 -6.86 -16.53
CA ASN A 182 -18.75 -7.28 -16.50
C ASN A 182 -19.44 -6.85 -15.20
N GLU A 183 -18.77 -7.04 -14.06
CA GLU A 183 -19.24 -6.63 -12.73
C GLU A 183 -19.41 -5.10 -12.69
N LEU A 184 -18.42 -4.37 -13.19
CA LEU A 184 -18.46 -2.90 -13.24
C LEU A 184 -19.62 -2.41 -14.13
N ALA A 185 -19.84 -3.02 -15.29
CA ALA A 185 -20.95 -2.66 -16.16
C ALA A 185 -22.31 -2.87 -15.48
N ALA A 186 -22.49 -3.98 -14.75
CA ALA A 186 -23.73 -4.26 -14.01
C ALA A 186 -23.95 -3.25 -12.88
N ILE A 187 -22.90 -2.90 -12.10
CA ILE A 187 -22.96 -1.89 -11.05
C ILE A 187 -23.39 -0.53 -11.59
N LEU A 188 -22.75 -0.08 -12.69
CA LEU A 188 -23.06 1.22 -13.30
C LEU A 188 -24.45 1.29 -13.90
N GLN A 189 -24.99 0.18 -14.43
CA GLN A 189 -26.38 0.11 -14.89
C GLN A 189 -27.36 0.23 -13.73
N SER A 190 -27.10 -0.48 -12.63
CA SER A 190 -27.94 -0.40 -11.41
C SER A 190 -27.92 0.99 -10.78
N ALA A 191 -26.75 1.63 -10.70
CA ALA A 191 -26.62 2.99 -10.18
C ALA A 191 -27.38 4.03 -11.01
N LYS A 192 -27.41 3.88 -12.34
CA LYS A 192 -28.20 4.79 -13.22
C LYS A 192 -29.68 4.63 -13.01
N SER A 193 -30.21 3.41 -12.89
CA SER A 193 -31.63 3.17 -12.68
C SER A 193 -32.12 3.73 -11.32
N SER A 194 -31.26 3.71 -10.29
CA SER A 194 -31.59 4.31 -8.99
C SER A 194 -31.60 5.84 -8.98
N GLN A 195 -30.81 6.49 -9.85
CA GLN A 195 -30.74 7.96 -9.95
C GLN A 195 -31.84 8.59 -10.81
N TYR A 196 -32.33 7.89 -11.81
CA TYR A 196 -33.29 8.45 -12.79
C TYR A 196 -34.70 7.88 -12.65
N GLY A 197 -34.97 7.00 -11.66
CA GLY A 197 -36.28 6.41 -11.33
C GLY A 197 -37.14 6.11 -12.58
N ASP A 198 -37.33 4.86 -12.91
CA ASP A 198 -38.36 4.44 -13.85
C ASP A 198 -39.77 4.59 -13.26
#